data_be61372111c5279282ab50de27d618cc
#
_entry.id   be61372111c5279282ab50de27d618cc
#
_cell.length_a   1.000
_cell.length_b   1.000
_cell.length_c   1.000
_cell.angle_alpha   90.00
_cell.angle_beta   90.00
_cell.angle_gamma   90.00
#
_symmetry.space_group_name_H-M   'P 1'
#
loop_
_entity.id
_entity.type
_entity.pdbx_description
1 polymer ?
#
loop_
_entity_poly.entity_id
_entity_poly.type
_entity_poly.pdbx_seq_one_letter_code
_entity_poly.pdbx_strand_id
1 'polypeptide(L)'
;MWSFFQRPAAARTTVEVAPPRHSVSRGLSSVTATVDGRKVWFASRDVDLAPAPEAFGAAFLVPALHASRSLHIQAPVCDTWAGNLQALTQAFQRLWYPHARATHVLPVVRHAARPTGTALCFSGGVDAFYTLLTCGRPIDTLVYAVGYDVKLRERRRAAAVTRLVRDVAADRGIRAVAIHTNLRRHPLQRSTPWQLSYGGALAAIGHLIGNKAGRLLTSSDGLGFTHPQVGSGPDTDRLHSSRHIAVEHVAAGITRLDKIRRLAAEPLVQRHLRVCWKNVGDQLNCGRCEKCVRTMIALDACGALGQFPGFDQGRGLIAAIDGLPAVEPMLQTFFHDTLGRGLTGLAASAVRRLLDRSPQASAPAVARPARPAAAAGPATVPFGSPSRHRRLLAADAFAHVFEPLVGRRVGYVRPLGNVGDDLIELGMVQLLAEFGIRWSLWDAAAPVEHDALIFGSGGNMGTRYMNNHEIRGRALATGIPLTILPQSFMTVEDRGFERVYVRERTSLRLCPTGILAPDLALGLVWPKAPRPTRDLGIFLRHDRERRGGKPLLARDPARICKTPADYLALAANHRRIVTDRLHFAIAGLHAARDVTLVANDYHKNRSMHETWLLRLGCRFAEDVQSALTMQRCAA
;
A
#
# COMPACT_ATOMS: atom_id res chain seq x y z
N MET A 1 -36.21 -34.30 -23.26
CA MET A 1 -35.59 -33.69 -22.04
C MET A 1 -34.74 -32.52 -22.49
N TRP A 2 -35.23 -31.31 -22.27
CA TRP A 2 -34.55 -30.08 -22.70
C TRP A 2 -33.65 -29.61 -21.56
N SER A 3 -32.33 -29.60 -21.80
CA SER A 3 -31.34 -29.05 -20.86
C SER A 3 -31.34 -27.51 -20.96
N PHE A 4 -31.71 -26.86 -19.90
CA PHE A 4 -31.56 -25.42 -19.71
C PHE A 4 -30.06 -25.09 -19.56
N PHE A 5 -29.41 -24.71 -20.64
CA PHE A 5 -28.18 -23.95 -20.57
C PHE A 5 -28.54 -22.52 -20.16
N GLN A 6 -28.42 -22.19 -18.88
CA GLN A 6 -28.37 -20.81 -18.43
C GLN A 6 -27.10 -20.17 -19.02
N ARG A 7 -27.28 -19.24 -19.95
CA ARG A 7 -26.19 -18.31 -20.36
C ARG A 7 -25.61 -17.64 -19.12
N PRO A 8 -24.29 -17.60 -18.94
CA PRO A 8 -23.71 -16.81 -17.84
C PRO A 8 -24.16 -15.36 -18.01
N ALA A 9 -24.77 -14.80 -16.98
CA ALA A 9 -25.20 -13.40 -16.97
C ALA A 9 -23.98 -12.54 -17.33
N ALA A 10 -24.11 -11.69 -18.35
CA ALA A 10 -23.06 -10.77 -18.78
C ALA A 10 -22.55 -10.02 -17.55
N ALA A 11 -21.24 -10.05 -17.31
CA ALA A 11 -20.64 -9.42 -16.14
C ALA A 11 -21.04 -7.94 -16.13
N ARG A 12 -21.77 -7.51 -15.07
CA ARG A 12 -22.22 -6.12 -14.94
C ARG A 12 -21.02 -5.20 -14.95
N THR A 13 -20.97 -4.29 -15.90
CA THR A 13 -19.87 -3.34 -16.08
C THR A 13 -19.99 -2.08 -15.22
N THR A 14 -21.17 -1.88 -14.58
CA THR A 14 -21.54 -0.67 -13.85
C THR A 14 -22.09 -1.04 -12.48
N VAL A 15 -21.70 -0.28 -11.46
CA VAL A 15 -22.29 -0.26 -10.11
C VAL A 15 -23.34 0.83 -10.09
N GLU A 16 -24.60 0.44 -9.97
CA GLU A 16 -25.74 1.37 -9.97
C GLU A 16 -26.08 1.80 -8.55
N VAL A 17 -26.21 3.11 -8.33
CA VAL A 17 -26.67 3.73 -7.08
C VAL A 17 -28.01 4.42 -7.33
N ALA A 18 -29.09 3.84 -6.84
CA ALA A 18 -30.43 4.43 -6.94
C ALA A 18 -30.55 5.68 -6.06
N PRO A 19 -31.51 6.59 -6.35
CA PRO A 19 -31.74 7.78 -5.55
C PRO A 19 -31.95 7.44 -4.07
N PRO A 20 -31.27 8.13 -3.14
CA PRO A 20 -31.43 7.89 -1.71
C PRO A 20 -32.82 8.38 -1.24
N ARG A 21 -33.41 7.61 -0.32
CA ARG A 21 -34.68 7.92 0.31
C ARG A 21 -34.46 8.22 1.78
N HIS A 22 -34.99 9.32 2.25
CA HIS A 22 -35.02 9.71 3.66
C HIS A 22 -36.32 9.31 4.30
N SER A 23 -36.27 8.87 5.56
CA SER A 23 -37.46 8.63 6.38
C SER A 23 -37.12 8.86 7.84
N VAL A 24 -38.12 9.35 8.58
CA VAL A 24 -38.09 9.50 10.04
C VAL A 24 -39.20 8.66 10.64
N SER A 25 -38.85 7.79 11.56
CA SER A 25 -39.82 6.96 12.28
C SER A 25 -39.42 6.81 13.75
N ARG A 26 -40.31 7.16 14.66
CA ARG A 26 -40.07 7.07 16.12
C ARG A 26 -38.73 7.70 16.55
N GLY A 27 -38.44 8.88 16.02
CA GLY A 27 -37.19 9.61 16.31
C GLY A 27 -35.93 9.01 15.71
N LEU A 28 -36.05 8.02 14.82
CA LEU A 28 -34.94 7.47 14.04
C LEU A 28 -34.99 8.06 12.62
N SER A 29 -34.01 8.91 12.29
CA SER A 29 -33.79 9.37 10.93
C SER A 29 -32.97 8.32 10.17
N SER A 30 -33.38 7.97 8.98
CA SER A 30 -32.68 7.01 8.14
C SER A 30 -32.63 7.45 6.67
N VAL A 31 -31.47 7.20 6.05
CA VAL A 31 -31.26 7.40 4.61
C VAL A 31 -30.87 6.05 4.01
N THR A 32 -31.59 5.67 2.94
CA THR A 32 -31.45 4.36 2.31
C THR A 32 -31.33 4.51 0.81
N ALA A 33 -30.39 3.80 0.18
CA ALA A 33 -30.32 3.63 -1.26
C ALA A 33 -30.17 2.16 -1.63
N THR A 34 -30.57 1.80 -2.85
CA THR A 34 -30.22 0.51 -3.45
C THR A 34 -28.92 0.68 -4.23
N VAL A 35 -27.91 -0.08 -3.86
CA VAL A 35 -26.62 -0.09 -4.55
C VAL A 35 -26.43 -1.48 -5.16
N ASP A 36 -26.26 -1.54 -6.46
CA ASP A 36 -26.08 -2.81 -7.20
C ASP A 36 -27.10 -3.90 -6.82
N GLY A 37 -28.38 -3.48 -6.69
CA GLY A 37 -29.51 -4.35 -6.32
C GLY A 37 -29.62 -4.66 -4.82
N ARG A 38 -28.77 -4.08 -3.95
CA ARG A 38 -28.79 -4.34 -2.50
C ARG A 38 -29.02 -3.08 -1.69
N LYS A 39 -29.85 -3.19 -0.66
CA LYS A 39 -30.19 -2.08 0.25
C LYS A 39 -29.00 -1.72 1.14
N VAL A 40 -28.56 -0.47 1.07
CA VAL A 40 -27.59 0.16 1.95
C VAL A 40 -28.28 1.28 2.71
N TRP A 41 -28.04 1.37 4.01
CA TRP A 41 -28.70 2.36 4.84
C TRP A 41 -27.75 2.96 5.88
N PHE A 42 -28.07 4.19 6.27
CA PHE A 42 -27.49 4.91 7.40
C PHE A 42 -28.65 5.40 8.28
N ALA A 43 -28.50 5.35 9.59
CA ALA A 43 -29.55 5.75 10.52
C ALA A 43 -28.97 6.37 11.80
N SER A 44 -29.63 7.42 12.33
CA SER A 44 -29.27 8.09 13.57
C SER A 44 -30.51 8.50 14.36
N ARG A 45 -30.36 8.50 15.69
CA ARG A 45 -31.32 9.13 16.61
C ARG A 45 -30.85 10.49 17.10
N ASP A 46 -29.60 10.82 16.85
CA ASP A 46 -28.95 12.02 17.40
C ASP A 46 -29.02 13.19 16.42
N VAL A 47 -29.28 12.91 15.12
CA VAL A 47 -29.34 13.92 14.06
C VAL A 47 -30.27 13.48 12.94
N ASP A 48 -30.92 14.44 12.30
CA ASP A 48 -31.65 14.22 11.06
C ASP A 48 -30.64 14.16 9.88
N LEU A 49 -30.66 13.04 9.14
CA LEU A 49 -29.69 12.76 8.08
C LEU A 49 -30.16 13.33 6.73
N ALA A 50 -29.23 13.95 6.00
CA ALA A 50 -29.51 14.45 4.65
C ALA A 50 -29.50 13.31 3.63
N PRO A 51 -30.47 13.21 2.70
CA PRO A 51 -30.47 12.17 1.64
C PRO A 51 -29.49 12.52 0.51
N ALA A 52 -28.21 12.67 0.84
CA ALA A 52 -27.15 13.05 -0.08
C ALA A 52 -26.69 11.87 -0.95
N PRO A 53 -26.87 11.92 -2.28
CA PRO A 53 -26.35 10.89 -3.20
C PRO A 53 -24.83 10.76 -3.13
N GLU A 54 -24.13 11.86 -2.85
CA GLU A 54 -22.68 11.92 -2.67
C GLU A 54 -22.18 10.98 -1.55
N ALA A 55 -23.01 10.74 -0.51
CA ALA A 55 -22.67 9.81 0.56
C ALA A 55 -22.45 8.39 0.02
N PHE A 56 -23.35 7.94 -0.84
CA PHE A 56 -23.23 6.61 -1.47
C PHE A 56 -22.16 6.60 -2.55
N GLY A 57 -22.03 7.69 -3.31
CA GLY A 57 -20.97 7.87 -4.30
C GLY A 57 -19.58 7.78 -3.67
N ALA A 58 -19.34 8.54 -2.61
CA ALA A 58 -18.06 8.51 -1.87
C ALA A 58 -17.77 7.11 -1.30
N ALA A 59 -18.76 6.47 -0.68
CA ALA A 59 -18.59 5.14 -0.10
C ALA A 59 -18.32 4.05 -1.13
N PHE A 60 -18.86 4.14 -2.35
CA PHE A 60 -18.77 3.08 -3.36
C PHE A 60 -17.81 3.37 -4.51
N LEU A 61 -17.18 4.53 -4.59
CA LEU A 61 -16.20 4.84 -5.63
C LEU A 61 -15.06 3.82 -5.65
N VAL A 62 -14.31 3.69 -4.55
CA VAL A 62 -13.19 2.75 -4.47
C VAL A 62 -13.64 1.30 -4.65
N PRO A 63 -14.75 0.82 -4.05
CA PRO A 63 -15.28 -0.51 -4.34
C PRO A 63 -15.64 -0.76 -5.81
N ALA A 64 -16.18 0.21 -6.52
CA ALA A 64 -16.46 0.09 -7.95
C ALA A 64 -15.15 -0.02 -8.76
N LEU A 65 -14.17 0.87 -8.50
CA LEU A 65 -12.86 0.84 -9.13
C LEU A 65 -12.13 -0.49 -8.86
N HIS A 66 -12.23 -1.01 -7.62
CA HIS A 66 -11.65 -2.29 -7.23
C HIS A 66 -12.25 -3.48 -7.99
N ALA A 67 -13.54 -3.40 -8.28
CA ALA A 67 -14.25 -4.39 -9.09
C ALA A 67 -14.07 -4.18 -10.61
N SER A 68 -13.27 -3.19 -11.05
CA SER A 68 -13.09 -2.79 -12.46
C SER A 68 -14.42 -2.41 -13.15
N ARG A 69 -15.32 -1.79 -12.37
CA ARG A 69 -16.64 -1.36 -12.81
C ARG A 69 -16.76 0.17 -12.74
N SER A 70 -17.52 0.78 -13.64
CA SER A 70 -17.90 2.19 -13.50
C SER A 70 -18.91 2.37 -12.37
N LEU A 71 -18.93 3.55 -11.74
CA LEU A 71 -19.94 3.93 -10.77
C LEU A 71 -20.96 4.87 -11.45
N HIS A 72 -22.25 4.54 -11.34
CA HIS A 72 -23.33 5.34 -11.90
C HIS A 72 -24.32 5.73 -10.79
N ILE A 73 -24.46 7.03 -10.53
CA ILE A 73 -25.36 7.57 -9.51
C ILE A 73 -26.61 8.14 -10.20
N GLN A 74 -27.76 7.52 -9.95
CA GLN A 74 -29.04 7.82 -10.58
C GLN A 74 -29.79 8.98 -9.88
N ALA A 75 -29.08 9.91 -9.28
CA ALA A 75 -29.63 11.07 -8.62
C ALA A 75 -28.76 12.30 -8.89
N PRO A 76 -29.34 13.52 -8.89
CA PRO A 76 -28.57 14.74 -9.00
C PRO A 76 -27.57 14.88 -7.86
N VAL A 77 -26.33 15.22 -8.19
CA VAL A 77 -25.22 15.43 -7.24
C VAL A 77 -24.77 16.89 -7.24
N CYS A 78 -24.09 17.30 -6.18
CA CYS A 78 -23.50 18.63 -6.08
C CYS A 78 -22.47 18.88 -7.18
N ASP A 79 -22.53 20.06 -7.84
CA ASP A 79 -21.59 20.49 -8.89
C ASP A 79 -20.13 20.43 -8.45
N THR A 80 -19.84 20.92 -7.26
CA THR A 80 -18.49 20.88 -6.68
C THR A 80 -18.01 19.45 -6.47
N TRP A 81 -18.86 18.57 -5.95
CA TRP A 81 -18.50 17.17 -5.75
C TRP A 81 -18.31 16.44 -7.09
N ALA A 82 -19.18 16.69 -8.06
CA ALA A 82 -19.03 16.13 -9.41
C ALA A 82 -17.73 16.57 -10.09
N GLY A 83 -17.35 17.86 -9.96
CA GLY A 83 -16.08 18.37 -10.45
C GLY A 83 -14.86 17.72 -9.78
N ASN A 84 -14.93 17.50 -8.47
CA ASN A 84 -13.88 16.81 -7.72
C ASN A 84 -13.79 15.32 -8.03
N LEU A 85 -14.90 14.67 -8.40
CA LEU A 85 -15.00 13.22 -8.61
C LEU A 85 -14.05 12.72 -9.72
N GLN A 86 -13.87 13.51 -10.77
CA GLN A 86 -12.93 13.19 -11.85
C GLN A 86 -11.50 13.18 -11.32
N ALA A 87 -11.09 14.22 -10.59
CA ALA A 87 -9.76 14.30 -9.99
C ALA A 87 -9.52 13.19 -8.96
N LEU A 88 -10.53 12.87 -8.13
CA LEU A 88 -10.50 11.79 -7.16
C LEU A 88 -10.39 10.42 -7.84
N THR A 89 -11.17 10.17 -8.89
CA THR A 89 -11.10 8.95 -9.69
C THR A 89 -9.71 8.79 -10.31
N GLN A 90 -9.18 9.86 -10.91
CA GLN A 90 -7.82 9.86 -11.47
C GLN A 90 -6.75 9.63 -10.39
N ALA A 91 -6.91 10.21 -9.18
CA ALA A 91 -6.01 9.95 -8.06
C ALA A 91 -6.00 8.45 -7.70
N PHE A 92 -7.17 7.81 -7.57
CA PHE A 92 -7.25 6.38 -7.29
C PHE A 92 -6.83 5.50 -8.46
N GLN A 93 -7.05 5.94 -9.71
CA GLN A 93 -6.49 5.26 -10.89
C GLN A 93 -4.97 5.27 -10.86
N ARG A 94 -4.35 6.41 -10.57
CA ARG A 94 -2.89 6.52 -10.44
C ARG A 94 -2.35 5.69 -9.27
N LEU A 95 -3.05 5.68 -8.12
CA LEU A 95 -2.60 5.00 -6.92
C LEU A 95 -2.78 3.48 -6.99
N TRP A 96 -3.95 3.00 -7.49
CA TRP A 96 -4.32 1.58 -7.31
C TRP A 96 -4.99 0.91 -8.51
N TYR A 97 -5.68 1.68 -9.37
CA TYR A 97 -6.59 1.13 -10.38
C TYR A 97 -6.38 1.75 -11.77
N PRO A 98 -5.22 1.59 -12.40
CA PRO A 98 -4.87 2.30 -13.64
C PRO A 98 -5.82 1.99 -14.82
N HIS A 99 -6.52 0.86 -14.77
CA HIS A 99 -7.48 0.45 -15.81
C HIS A 99 -8.94 0.60 -15.36
N ALA A 100 -9.19 1.33 -14.27
CA ALA A 100 -10.56 1.55 -13.82
C ALA A 100 -11.35 2.41 -14.82
N ARG A 101 -12.64 2.08 -14.95
CA ARG A 101 -13.55 2.80 -15.86
C ARG A 101 -13.93 4.16 -15.29
N ALA A 102 -14.30 5.09 -16.18
CA ALA A 102 -14.81 6.39 -15.77
C ALA A 102 -16.08 6.27 -14.93
N THR A 103 -16.22 7.19 -13.98
CA THR A 103 -17.45 7.31 -13.17
C THR A 103 -18.41 8.26 -13.87
N HIS A 104 -19.68 7.86 -13.93
CA HIS A 104 -20.73 8.65 -14.54
C HIS A 104 -21.67 9.16 -13.43
N VAL A 105 -21.93 10.45 -13.41
CA VAL A 105 -22.89 11.10 -12.54
C VAL A 105 -23.97 11.80 -13.37
N LEU A 106 -25.22 11.75 -12.88
CA LEU A 106 -26.35 12.44 -13.49
C LEU A 106 -26.36 13.94 -13.12
N PRO A 107 -27.36 14.71 -13.63
CA PRO A 107 -27.29 16.15 -13.70
C PRO A 107 -26.88 16.81 -12.38
N VAL A 108 -26.12 17.86 -12.53
CA VAL A 108 -25.47 18.59 -11.44
C VAL A 108 -26.45 19.64 -10.90
N VAL A 109 -26.61 19.70 -9.58
CA VAL A 109 -27.45 20.71 -8.91
C VAL A 109 -26.55 21.67 -8.15
N ARG A 110 -26.81 22.98 -8.29
CA ARG A 110 -26.22 23.99 -7.42
C ARG A 110 -26.96 24.00 -6.11
N HIS A 111 -26.26 23.78 -5.01
CA HIS A 111 -26.80 23.84 -3.67
C HIS A 111 -26.46 25.15 -2.97
N ALA A 112 -27.24 25.50 -1.95
CA ALA A 112 -27.02 26.65 -1.08
C ALA A 112 -25.68 26.56 -0.31
N ALA A 113 -25.29 27.66 0.34
CA ALA A 113 -24.06 27.76 1.12
C ALA A 113 -23.94 26.71 2.23
N ARG A 114 -22.72 26.42 2.65
CA ARG A 114 -22.43 25.49 3.75
C ARG A 114 -23.00 25.99 5.06
N PRO A 115 -23.57 25.11 5.91
CA PRO A 115 -23.83 25.45 7.30
C PRO A 115 -22.50 25.73 8.02
N THR A 116 -22.58 26.48 9.10
CA THR A 116 -21.46 26.66 10.04
C THR A 116 -21.30 25.39 10.88
N GLY A 117 -20.14 25.19 11.46
CA GLY A 117 -19.85 24.08 12.38
C GLY A 117 -18.89 23.05 11.81
N THR A 118 -18.18 22.40 12.73
CA THR A 118 -17.12 21.42 12.44
C THR A 118 -17.41 20.11 13.16
N ALA A 119 -17.52 19.03 12.40
CA ALA A 119 -17.62 17.67 12.92
C ALA A 119 -16.27 16.96 12.82
N LEU A 120 -15.95 16.13 13.81
CA LEU A 120 -14.77 15.26 13.81
C LEU A 120 -15.21 13.80 13.80
N CYS A 121 -14.66 12.99 12.87
CA CYS A 121 -14.76 11.54 12.94
C CYS A 121 -14.01 11.03 14.17
N PHE A 122 -14.75 10.49 15.16
CA PHE A 122 -14.20 10.17 16.47
C PHE A 122 -14.59 8.77 16.94
N SER A 123 -13.59 7.93 17.23
CA SER A 123 -13.77 6.56 17.74
C SER A 123 -13.04 6.29 19.07
N GLY A 124 -12.53 7.33 19.71
CA GLY A 124 -11.68 7.24 20.90
C GLY A 124 -10.21 6.88 20.61
N GLY A 125 -9.78 6.89 19.34
CA GLY A 125 -8.42 6.58 18.92
C GLY A 125 -7.43 7.72 19.17
N VAL A 126 -6.13 7.40 19.22
CA VAL A 126 -5.02 8.37 19.40
C VAL A 126 -5.14 9.54 18.43
N ASP A 127 -5.37 9.24 17.15
CA ASP A 127 -5.37 10.25 16.09
C ASP A 127 -6.55 11.22 16.23
N ALA A 128 -7.73 10.68 16.57
CA ALA A 128 -8.93 11.49 16.80
C ALA A 128 -8.82 12.34 18.08
N PHE A 129 -8.27 11.81 19.17
CA PHE A 129 -7.99 12.60 20.38
C PHE A 129 -6.95 13.69 20.12
N TYR A 130 -5.89 13.37 19.37
CA TYR A 130 -4.91 14.39 19.00
C TYR A 130 -5.56 15.54 18.24
N THR A 131 -6.36 15.24 17.24
CA THR A 131 -7.13 16.25 16.48
C THR A 131 -8.06 17.04 17.38
N LEU A 132 -8.85 16.37 18.23
CA LEU A 132 -9.78 17.01 19.15
C LEU A 132 -9.11 18.07 20.04
N LEU A 133 -7.89 17.78 20.53
CA LEU A 133 -7.19 18.61 21.50
C LEU A 133 -6.20 19.61 20.89
N THR A 134 -5.85 19.49 19.60
CA THR A 134 -4.77 20.30 19.01
C THR A 134 -5.10 20.99 17.69
N CYS A 135 -6.27 20.77 17.08
CA CYS A 135 -6.53 21.29 15.73
C CYS A 135 -6.70 22.82 15.63
N GLY A 136 -6.69 23.55 16.75
CA GLY A 136 -6.77 25.03 16.80
C GLY A 136 -8.07 25.63 16.29
N ARG A 137 -9.10 24.81 15.99
CA ARG A 137 -10.44 25.23 15.53
C ARG A 137 -11.50 24.67 16.44
N PRO A 138 -12.63 25.40 16.65
CA PRO A 138 -13.77 24.86 17.36
C PRO A 138 -14.30 23.59 16.67
N ILE A 139 -14.45 22.52 17.43
CA ILE A 139 -15.14 21.29 17.03
C ILE A 139 -16.45 21.27 17.77
N ASP A 140 -17.56 21.19 17.05
CA ASP A 140 -18.90 21.28 17.61
C ASP A 140 -19.55 19.90 17.79
N THR A 141 -19.04 18.90 17.03
CA THR A 141 -19.69 17.59 16.98
C THR A 141 -18.66 16.48 16.84
N LEU A 142 -18.74 15.45 17.67
CA LEU A 142 -18.05 14.17 17.46
C LEU A 142 -19.00 13.21 16.74
N VAL A 143 -18.51 12.58 15.66
CA VAL A 143 -19.32 11.62 14.88
C VAL A 143 -18.67 10.25 14.91
N TYR A 144 -19.46 9.24 15.30
CA TYR A 144 -19.04 7.85 15.33
C TYR A 144 -19.91 6.97 14.45
N ALA A 145 -19.32 6.13 13.61
CA ALA A 145 -20.02 5.21 12.72
C ALA A 145 -20.02 3.78 13.28
N VAL A 146 -21.18 3.31 13.73
CA VAL A 146 -21.43 1.91 14.10
C VAL A 146 -21.70 1.09 12.84
N GLY A 147 -20.96 0.03 12.65
CA GLY A 147 -20.97 -0.79 11.43
C GLY A 147 -19.68 -0.67 10.62
N TYR A 148 -18.76 0.24 11.00
CA TYR A 148 -17.40 0.34 10.45
C TYR A 148 -16.44 -0.58 11.21
N ASP A 149 -15.75 -0.11 12.24
CA ASP A 149 -14.81 -0.91 13.03
C ASP A 149 -15.52 -1.86 14.00
N VAL A 150 -16.63 -1.41 14.60
CA VAL A 150 -17.50 -2.22 15.45
C VAL A 150 -18.69 -2.71 14.64
N LYS A 151 -18.86 -4.01 14.51
CA LYS A 151 -19.92 -4.61 13.70
C LYS A 151 -21.30 -4.41 14.35
N LEU A 152 -22.35 -4.24 13.54
CA LEU A 152 -23.73 -4.09 14.03
C LEU A 152 -24.21 -5.22 14.97
N ARG A 153 -23.66 -6.43 14.83
CA ARG A 153 -23.99 -7.58 15.71
C ARG A 153 -23.34 -7.47 17.10
N GLU A 154 -22.29 -6.69 17.26
CA GLU A 154 -21.57 -6.47 18.51
C GLU A 154 -22.25 -5.38 19.35
N ARG A 155 -23.53 -5.60 19.70
CA ARG A 155 -24.41 -4.57 20.30
C ARG A 155 -23.84 -3.97 21.59
N ARG A 156 -23.31 -4.82 22.51
CA ARG A 156 -22.71 -4.35 23.78
C ARG A 156 -21.53 -3.44 23.53
N ARG A 157 -20.63 -3.83 22.64
CA ARG A 157 -19.46 -3.04 22.26
C ARG A 157 -19.85 -1.74 21.55
N ALA A 158 -20.80 -1.80 20.62
CA ALA A 158 -21.31 -0.61 19.94
C ALA A 158 -21.90 0.41 20.96
N ALA A 159 -22.66 -0.08 21.94
CA ALA A 159 -23.19 0.76 23.01
C ALA A 159 -22.07 1.34 23.89
N ALA A 160 -21.05 0.55 24.24
CA ALA A 160 -19.92 1.00 25.06
C ALA A 160 -19.08 2.07 24.34
N VAL A 161 -18.79 1.91 23.04
CA VAL A 161 -18.05 2.93 22.26
C VAL A 161 -18.93 4.17 22.05
N THR A 162 -20.22 4.02 21.80
CA THR A 162 -21.13 5.17 21.68
C THR A 162 -21.19 5.96 22.99
N ARG A 163 -21.21 5.27 24.12
CA ARG A 163 -21.15 5.92 25.45
C ARG A 163 -19.85 6.69 25.61
N LEU A 164 -18.68 6.06 25.33
CA LEU A 164 -17.39 6.72 25.36
C LEU A 164 -17.38 8.02 24.54
N VAL A 165 -17.92 7.99 23.31
CA VAL A 165 -18.00 9.19 22.46
C VAL A 165 -18.88 10.28 23.10
N ARG A 166 -19.99 9.88 23.72
CA ARG A 166 -20.90 10.80 24.43
C ARG A 166 -20.25 11.40 25.68
N ASP A 167 -19.53 10.59 26.45
CA ASP A 167 -18.83 11.03 27.65
C ASP A 167 -17.73 12.06 27.30
N VAL A 168 -16.94 11.78 26.25
CA VAL A 168 -15.93 12.72 25.74
C VAL A 168 -16.56 14.00 25.21
N ALA A 169 -17.68 13.91 24.50
CA ALA A 169 -18.39 15.07 23.98
C ALA A 169 -18.98 15.93 25.12
N ALA A 170 -19.56 15.30 26.14
CA ALA A 170 -20.08 15.97 27.32
C ALA A 170 -18.99 16.71 28.12
N ASP A 171 -17.83 16.06 28.32
CA ASP A 171 -16.66 16.65 28.99
C ASP A 171 -16.14 17.90 28.22
N ARG A 172 -16.33 17.93 26.90
CA ARG A 172 -15.94 19.07 26.05
C ARG A 172 -17.05 20.08 25.78
N GLY A 173 -18.26 19.86 26.29
CA GLY A 173 -19.42 20.71 26.02
C GLY A 173 -19.88 20.73 24.57
N ILE A 174 -19.63 19.63 23.81
CA ILE A 174 -19.96 19.51 22.38
C ILE A 174 -20.92 18.34 22.12
N ARG A 175 -21.42 18.24 20.91
CA ARG A 175 -22.42 17.25 20.53
C ARG A 175 -21.79 15.90 20.16
N ALA A 176 -22.45 14.79 20.50
CA ALA A 176 -22.11 13.46 20.01
C ALA A 176 -23.18 12.96 19.04
N VAL A 177 -22.78 12.39 17.91
CA VAL A 177 -23.66 11.80 16.90
C VAL A 177 -23.20 10.37 16.60
N ALA A 178 -24.08 9.39 16.82
CA ALA A 178 -23.85 8.01 16.41
C ALA A 178 -24.67 7.70 15.14
N ILE A 179 -24.00 7.22 14.10
CA ILE A 179 -24.60 6.79 12.84
C ILE A 179 -24.43 5.29 12.70
N HIS A 180 -25.52 4.56 12.56
CA HIS A 180 -25.53 3.12 12.33
C HIS A 180 -25.63 2.83 10.83
N THR A 181 -24.90 1.81 10.33
CA THR A 181 -24.94 1.47 8.91
C THR A 181 -24.61 0.00 8.65
N ASN A 182 -25.23 -0.56 7.59
CA ASN A 182 -24.88 -1.87 7.06
C ASN A 182 -23.84 -1.81 5.92
N LEU A 183 -23.20 -0.69 5.67
CA LEU A 183 -22.29 -0.47 4.53
C LEU A 183 -21.31 -1.62 4.33
N ARG A 184 -20.58 -2.02 5.37
CA ARG A 184 -19.58 -3.10 5.31
C ARG A 184 -20.15 -4.52 5.09
N ARG A 185 -21.48 -4.69 5.10
CA ARG A 185 -22.13 -5.96 4.73
C ARG A 185 -22.34 -6.08 3.22
N HIS A 186 -22.23 -4.99 2.47
CA HIS A 186 -22.39 -5.01 1.02
C HIS A 186 -21.25 -5.83 0.36
N PRO A 187 -21.51 -6.71 -0.65
CA PRO A 187 -20.49 -7.54 -1.27
C PRO A 187 -19.29 -6.76 -1.80
N LEU A 188 -19.51 -5.64 -2.49
CA LEU A 188 -18.42 -4.79 -3.00
C LEU A 188 -17.54 -4.24 -1.87
N GLN A 189 -18.11 -3.87 -0.74
CA GLN A 189 -17.35 -3.42 0.44
C GLN A 189 -16.58 -4.57 1.09
N ARG A 190 -17.10 -5.79 1.04
CA ARG A 190 -16.44 -6.98 1.60
C ARG A 190 -15.29 -7.48 0.74
N SER A 191 -15.38 -7.34 -0.58
CA SER A 191 -14.32 -7.71 -1.51
C SER A 191 -13.20 -6.67 -1.58
N THR A 192 -13.48 -5.42 -1.22
CA THR A 192 -12.50 -4.33 -1.22
C THR A 192 -11.75 -4.29 0.11
N PRO A 193 -10.40 -4.22 0.11
CA PRO A 193 -9.64 -3.97 1.33
C PRO A 193 -10.12 -2.69 2.02
N TRP A 194 -10.48 -2.82 3.30
CA TRP A 194 -11.03 -1.68 4.07
C TRP A 194 -10.06 -0.49 4.12
N GLN A 195 -8.76 -0.78 4.17
CA GLN A 195 -7.71 0.25 4.16
C GLN A 195 -7.79 1.16 2.93
N LEU A 196 -8.32 0.67 1.80
CA LEU A 196 -8.46 1.45 0.58
C LEU A 196 -9.80 2.22 0.51
N SER A 197 -10.85 1.74 1.17
CA SER A 197 -12.22 2.26 1.02
C SER A 197 -12.71 3.12 2.20
N TYR A 198 -12.01 3.12 3.35
CA TYR A 198 -12.52 3.79 4.54
C TYR A 198 -12.58 5.31 4.43
N GLY A 199 -11.70 5.96 3.65
CA GLY A 199 -11.74 7.41 3.44
C GLY A 199 -13.05 7.85 2.80
N GLY A 200 -13.48 7.17 1.73
CA GLY A 200 -14.80 7.41 1.13
C GLY A 200 -15.96 7.09 2.06
N ALA A 201 -15.82 6.07 2.91
CA ALA A 201 -16.83 5.76 3.93
C ALA A 201 -16.92 6.85 5.01
N LEU A 202 -15.80 7.45 5.44
CA LEU A 202 -15.81 8.60 6.36
C LEU A 202 -16.41 9.84 5.69
N ALA A 203 -16.07 10.13 4.45
CA ALA A 203 -16.66 11.22 3.69
C ALA A 203 -18.18 11.07 3.54
N ALA A 204 -18.68 9.83 3.39
CA ALA A 204 -20.13 9.55 3.37
C ALA A 204 -20.83 10.05 4.64
N ILE A 205 -20.21 9.88 5.81
CA ILE A 205 -20.73 10.44 7.07
C ILE A 205 -20.87 11.97 6.99
N GLY A 206 -19.85 12.65 6.44
CA GLY A 206 -19.90 14.09 6.23
C GLY A 206 -21.08 14.54 5.39
N HIS A 207 -21.30 13.88 4.25
CA HIS A 207 -22.45 14.22 3.38
C HIS A 207 -23.80 14.00 4.06
N LEU A 208 -23.93 12.95 4.88
CA LEU A 208 -25.17 12.66 5.61
C LEU A 208 -25.50 13.69 6.70
N ILE A 209 -24.49 14.36 7.27
CA ILE A 209 -24.67 15.41 8.29
C ILE A 209 -24.44 16.83 7.73
N GLY A 210 -24.28 16.96 6.42
CA GLY A 210 -23.97 18.23 5.75
C GLY A 210 -25.04 19.33 5.88
N ASN A 211 -26.21 19.02 6.47
CA ASN A 211 -27.23 19.98 6.88
C ASN A 211 -27.00 20.53 8.30
N LYS A 212 -26.04 19.98 9.06
CA LYS A 212 -25.76 20.34 10.47
C LYS A 212 -24.32 20.80 10.70
N ALA A 213 -23.39 20.35 9.85
CA ALA A 213 -21.99 20.74 9.92
C ALA A 213 -21.47 21.02 8.50
N GLY A 214 -20.77 22.14 8.32
CA GLY A 214 -20.19 22.52 7.04
C GLY A 214 -18.80 21.96 6.81
N ARG A 215 -18.20 21.29 7.81
CA ARG A 215 -16.87 20.70 7.76
C ARG A 215 -16.83 19.38 8.49
N LEU A 216 -16.18 18.39 7.87
CA LEU A 216 -15.81 17.11 8.49
C LEU A 216 -14.30 17.00 8.57
N LEU A 217 -13.77 16.78 9.77
CA LEU A 217 -12.36 16.48 9.98
C LEU A 217 -12.14 14.97 10.03
N THR A 218 -11.16 14.50 9.28
CA THR A 218 -10.62 13.15 9.33
C THR A 218 -9.18 13.22 9.85
N SER A 219 -8.86 12.41 10.85
CA SER A 219 -7.54 12.46 11.49
C SER A 219 -6.56 11.56 10.76
N SER A 220 -5.37 12.08 10.43
CA SER A 220 -4.26 11.28 9.89
C SER A 220 -3.86 10.19 10.88
N ASP A 221 -3.65 8.97 10.38
CA ASP A 221 -3.13 7.85 11.19
C ASP A 221 -1.58 7.85 11.31
N GLY A 222 -0.92 8.83 10.70
CA GLY A 222 0.53 8.92 10.61
C GLY A 222 1.15 8.01 9.55
N LEU A 223 0.36 7.10 8.94
CA LEU A 223 0.79 6.24 7.84
C LEU A 223 0.57 6.89 6.46
N GLY A 224 -0.38 7.81 6.35
CA GLY A 224 -0.81 8.42 5.10
C GLY A 224 0.29 9.17 4.33
N PHE A 225 1.36 9.62 5.01
CA PHE A 225 2.54 10.18 4.36
C PHE A 225 3.54 9.14 3.86
N THR A 226 3.53 7.96 4.46
CA THR A 226 4.49 6.88 4.15
C THR A 226 3.87 5.76 3.30
N HIS A 227 2.54 5.73 3.16
CA HIS A 227 1.84 4.67 2.43
C HIS A 227 0.67 5.17 1.57
N PRO A 228 0.82 5.19 0.24
CA PRO A 228 -0.27 5.48 -0.70
C PRO A 228 -1.33 4.36 -0.74
N GLN A 229 -1.27 3.39 0.16
CA GLN A 229 -2.19 2.25 0.23
C GLN A 229 -3.34 2.48 1.20
N VAL A 230 -3.56 3.71 1.63
CA VAL A 230 -4.60 4.07 2.60
C VAL A 230 -5.60 5.01 1.91
N GLY A 231 -6.87 4.67 1.99
CA GLY A 231 -7.96 5.37 1.29
C GLY A 231 -8.34 6.74 1.87
N SER A 232 -7.57 7.27 2.81
CA SER A 232 -7.74 8.60 3.40
C SER A 232 -6.37 9.27 3.47
N GLY A 233 -6.26 10.47 2.95
CA GLY A 233 -5.04 11.24 2.92
C GLY A 233 -5.27 12.69 2.52
N PRO A 234 -4.26 13.57 2.68
CA PRO A 234 -4.42 15.01 2.40
C PRO A 234 -4.86 15.29 0.96
N ASP A 235 -4.41 14.48 -0.01
CA ASP A 235 -4.71 14.68 -1.43
C ASP A 235 -6.08 14.14 -1.84
N THR A 236 -6.58 13.11 -1.15
CA THR A 236 -7.83 12.44 -1.51
C THR A 236 -9.03 12.95 -0.71
N ASP A 237 -8.88 13.18 0.59
CA ASP A 237 -10.01 13.53 1.46
C ASP A 237 -10.68 14.84 1.03
N ARG A 238 -9.89 15.87 0.69
CA ARG A 238 -10.41 17.16 0.20
C ARG A 238 -11.26 17.03 -1.07
N LEU A 239 -10.98 16.04 -1.90
CA LEU A 239 -11.71 15.80 -3.15
C LEU A 239 -13.08 15.12 -2.92
N HIS A 240 -13.34 14.63 -1.72
CA HIS A 240 -14.70 14.22 -1.33
C HIS A 240 -15.60 15.40 -0.94
N SER A 241 -15.12 16.64 -0.93
CA SER A 241 -15.88 17.82 -0.54
C SER A 241 -17.00 18.16 -1.53
N SER A 242 -18.09 18.74 -1.01
CA SER A 242 -19.19 19.34 -1.77
C SER A 242 -19.43 20.78 -1.32
N ARG A 243 -20.45 21.45 -1.86
CA ARG A 243 -20.87 22.76 -1.36
C ARG A 243 -21.43 22.70 0.06
N HIS A 244 -21.97 21.55 0.49
CA HIS A 244 -22.52 21.37 1.83
C HIS A 244 -21.47 21.07 2.87
N ILE A 245 -20.45 20.28 2.52
CA ILE A 245 -19.45 19.78 3.46
C ILE A 245 -18.06 19.87 2.88
N ALA A 246 -17.12 20.48 3.62
CA ALA A 246 -15.71 20.35 3.37
C ALA A 246 -15.18 19.12 4.12
N VAL A 247 -14.53 18.20 3.46
CA VAL A 247 -13.80 17.07 4.07
C VAL A 247 -12.34 17.45 4.14
N GLU A 248 -11.79 17.47 5.34
CA GLU A 248 -10.41 17.90 5.59
C GLU A 248 -9.63 16.83 6.32
N HIS A 249 -8.46 16.50 5.79
CA HIS A 249 -7.48 15.62 6.44
C HIS A 249 -6.58 16.45 7.33
N VAL A 250 -6.49 16.11 8.62
CA VAL A 250 -5.79 16.93 9.61
C VAL A 250 -4.73 16.14 10.37
N ALA A 251 -3.79 16.86 10.99
CA ALA A 251 -2.66 16.31 11.73
C ALA A 251 -1.75 15.38 10.90
N ALA A 252 -1.64 15.66 9.61
CA ALA A 252 -0.69 15.03 8.72
C ALA A 252 0.76 15.41 9.13
N GLY A 253 1.71 14.49 8.92
CA GLY A 253 3.14 14.73 9.25
C GLY A 253 3.50 14.55 10.73
N ILE A 254 2.54 14.33 11.62
CA ILE A 254 2.80 14.07 13.04
C ILE A 254 2.87 12.56 13.28
N THR A 255 4.01 12.07 13.82
CA THR A 255 4.17 10.64 14.09
C THR A 255 3.21 10.17 15.17
N ARG A 256 2.88 8.87 15.18
CA ARG A 256 2.01 8.32 16.20
C ARG A 256 2.60 8.44 17.61
N LEU A 257 3.93 8.31 17.73
CA LEU A 257 4.63 8.48 19.00
C LEU A 257 4.52 9.94 19.51
N ASP A 258 4.68 10.93 18.62
CA ASP A 258 4.54 12.34 19.01
C ASP A 258 3.11 12.67 19.44
N LYS A 259 2.10 12.10 18.76
CA LYS A 259 0.70 12.22 19.19
C LYS A 259 0.52 11.63 20.60
N ILE A 260 1.04 10.43 20.86
CA ILE A 260 0.94 9.79 22.17
C ILE A 260 1.66 10.60 23.25
N ARG A 261 2.85 11.12 22.98
CA ARG A 261 3.57 12.01 23.91
C ARG A 261 2.75 13.23 24.29
N ARG A 262 2.14 13.88 23.29
CA ARG A 262 1.27 15.05 23.55
C ARG A 262 0.04 14.70 24.37
N LEU A 263 -0.48 13.47 24.24
CA LEU A 263 -1.73 13.01 24.84
C LEU A 263 -1.54 12.31 26.19
N ALA A 264 -0.33 11.88 26.52
CA ALA A 264 -0.06 10.99 27.66
C ALA A 264 -0.49 11.59 29.01
N ALA A 265 -0.36 12.92 29.18
CA ALA A 265 -0.73 13.63 30.41
C ALA A 265 -2.19 14.11 30.45
N GLU A 266 -2.99 13.86 29.40
CA GLU A 266 -4.36 14.37 29.31
C GLU A 266 -5.35 13.44 30.02
N PRO A 267 -5.99 13.86 31.14
CA PRO A 267 -6.86 12.98 31.92
C PRO A 267 -8.05 12.42 31.14
N LEU A 268 -8.59 13.21 30.20
CA LEU A 268 -9.68 12.77 29.31
C LEU A 268 -9.23 11.59 28.45
N VAL A 269 -7.99 11.63 27.92
CA VAL A 269 -7.43 10.58 27.08
C VAL A 269 -7.10 9.34 27.91
N GLN A 270 -6.53 9.53 29.12
CA GLN A 270 -6.24 8.43 30.05
C GLN A 270 -7.49 7.59 30.35
N ARG A 271 -8.64 8.24 30.59
CA ARG A 271 -9.92 7.57 30.87
C ARG A 271 -10.55 6.90 29.65
N HIS A 272 -10.42 7.50 28.46
CA HIS A 272 -11.26 7.15 27.30
C HIS A 272 -10.52 6.65 26.07
N LEU A 273 -9.18 6.46 26.13
CA LEU A 273 -8.41 5.98 24.98
C LEU A 273 -8.83 4.57 24.55
N ARG A 274 -9.33 4.43 23.32
CA ARG A 274 -9.70 3.17 22.70
C ARG A 274 -8.99 3.02 21.35
N VAL A 275 -8.15 2.00 21.21
CA VAL A 275 -7.37 1.76 19.98
C VAL A 275 -7.66 0.41 19.33
N CYS A 276 -8.31 -0.51 20.03
CA CYS A 276 -8.51 -1.88 19.57
C CYS A 276 -9.38 -1.96 18.32
N TRP A 277 -8.89 -2.69 17.31
CA TRP A 277 -9.61 -2.98 16.07
C TRP A 277 -10.00 -4.45 15.93
N LYS A 278 -9.35 -5.36 16.68
CA LYS A 278 -9.71 -6.79 16.71
C LYS A 278 -10.99 -7.05 17.47
N ASN A 279 -11.31 -6.17 18.42
CA ASN A 279 -12.53 -6.26 19.22
C ASN A 279 -12.74 -7.65 19.88
N VAL A 280 -11.69 -8.22 20.46
CA VAL A 280 -11.72 -9.52 21.15
C VAL A 280 -12.03 -9.31 22.62
N GLY A 281 -12.89 -10.17 23.20
CA GLY A 281 -13.34 -10.07 24.60
C GLY A 281 -14.33 -8.92 24.81
N ASP A 282 -14.65 -8.60 26.05
CA ASP A 282 -15.64 -7.56 26.40
C ASP A 282 -15.02 -6.18 26.61
N GLN A 283 -13.72 -6.10 26.80
CA GLN A 283 -12.98 -4.85 27.00
C GLN A 283 -12.87 -4.02 25.71
N LEU A 284 -12.83 -2.71 25.85
CA LEU A 284 -12.65 -1.79 24.71
C LEU A 284 -11.24 -1.85 24.10
N ASN A 285 -10.21 -2.17 24.89
CA ASN A 285 -8.88 -2.52 24.42
C ASN A 285 -8.56 -3.96 24.82
N CYS A 286 -8.22 -4.82 23.89
CA CYS A 286 -7.95 -6.24 24.18
C CYS A 286 -6.56 -6.51 24.78
N GLY A 287 -5.66 -5.53 24.82
CA GLY A 287 -4.28 -5.65 25.31
C GLY A 287 -3.38 -6.65 24.57
N ARG A 288 -3.87 -7.30 23.50
CA ARG A 288 -3.18 -8.42 22.81
C ARG A 288 -2.96 -8.19 21.32
N CYS A 289 -3.78 -7.37 20.69
CA CYS A 289 -3.60 -7.11 19.27
C CYS A 289 -2.45 -6.12 19.05
N GLU A 290 -1.88 -6.14 17.87
CA GLU A 290 -0.76 -5.29 17.48
C GLU A 290 -1.03 -3.81 17.82
N LYS A 291 -2.22 -3.29 17.49
CA LYS A 291 -2.56 -1.88 17.75
C LYS A 291 -2.65 -1.53 19.24
N CYS A 292 -3.13 -2.46 20.08
CA CYS A 292 -3.11 -2.27 21.53
C CYS A 292 -1.67 -2.30 22.06
N VAL A 293 -0.91 -3.32 21.70
CA VAL A 293 0.45 -3.52 22.22
C VAL A 293 1.39 -2.40 21.80
N ARG A 294 1.39 -1.98 20.53
CA ARG A 294 2.21 -0.82 20.10
C ARG A 294 1.82 0.49 20.78
N THR A 295 0.54 0.65 21.16
CA THR A 295 0.10 1.83 21.92
C THR A 295 0.59 1.73 23.36
N MET A 296 0.52 0.54 23.98
CA MET A 296 1.08 0.30 25.33
C MET A 296 2.59 0.56 25.34
N ILE A 297 3.34 0.09 24.35
CA ILE A 297 4.79 0.33 24.21
C ILE A 297 5.08 1.84 24.10
N ALA A 298 4.31 2.58 23.31
CA ALA A 298 4.49 4.01 23.17
C ALA A 298 4.14 4.79 24.45
N LEU A 299 3.13 4.36 25.19
CA LEU A 299 2.78 4.92 26.51
C LEU A 299 3.85 4.59 27.56
N ASP A 300 4.42 3.39 27.53
CA ASP A 300 5.53 2.98 28.40
C ASP A 300 6.79 3.82 28.15
N ALA A 301 7.13 4.04 26.87
CA ALA A 301 8.22 4.92 26.47
C ALA A 301 8.03 6.40 26.91
N CYS A 302 6.80 6.77 27.27
CA CYS A 302 6.47 8.08 27.85
C CYS A 302 6.35 8.03 29.38
N GLY A 303 6.58 6.89 30.03
CA GLY A 303 6.36 6.69 31.46
C GLY A 303 4.90 6.79 31.92
N ALA A 304 3.94 6.65 31.00
CA ALA A 304 2.54 6.95 31.25
C ALA A 304 1.61 5.72 31.24
N LEU A 305 2.09 4.53 30.89
CA LEU A 305 1.23 3.34 30.69
C LEU A 305 0.33 3.04 31.91
N GLY A 306 0.86 3.17 33.14
CA GLY A 306 0.11 2.94 34.37
C GLY A 306 -1.06 3.90 34.61
N GLN A 307 -1.10 5.03 33.90
CA GLN A 307 -2.19 6.02 33.96
C GLN A 307 -3.36 5.69 33.02
N PHE A 308 -3.25 4.60 32.24
CA PHE A 308 -4.24 4.19 31.24
C PHE A 308 -4.92 2.87 31.63
N PRO A 309 -5.93 2.89 32.54
CA PRO A 309 -6.57 1.68 33.05
C PRO A 309 -7.24 0.82 31.97
N GLY A 310 -7.59 1.43 30.82
CA GLY A 310 -8.14 0.69 29.68
C GLY A 310 -7.19 -0.33 29.04
N PHE A 311 -5.91 -0.35 29.41
CA PHE A 311 -4.91 -1.33 28.96
C PHE A 311 -4.47 -2.30 30.04
N ASP A 312 -4.94 -2.13 31.27
CA ASP A 312 -4.68 -3.09 32.35
C ASP A 312 -5.50 -4.38 32.14
N GLN A 313 -4.82 -5.45 31.75
CA GLN A 313 -5.38 -6.77 31.49
C GLN A 313 -4.74 -7.84 32.38
N GLY A 314 -3.99 -7.44 33.42
CA GLY A 314 -3.30 -8.34 34.36
C GLY A 314 -2.14 -9.14 33.75
N ARG A 315 -1.73 -8.88 32.50
CA ARG A 315 -0.69 -9.66 31.82
C ARG A 315 0.68 -9.01 31.76
N GLY A 316 0.77 -7.75 32.05
CA GLY A 316 2.02 -6.97 31.88
C GLY A 316 2.43 -6.76 30.42
N LEU A 317 3.19 -5.67 30.18
CA LEU A 317 3.59 -5.25 28.84
C LEU A 317 4.48 -6.27 28.13
N ILE A 318 5.45 -6.86 28.85
CA ILE A 318 6.43 -7.79 28.26
C ILE A 318 5.71 -9.04 27.69
N ALA A 319 4.83 -9.66 28.49
CA ALA A 319 4.05 -10.80 28.05
C ALA A 319 3.11 -10.47 26.87
N ALA A 320 2.60 -9.24 26.81
CA ALA A 320 1.81 -8.77 25.68
C ALA A 320 2.64 -8.64 24.40
N ILE A 321 3.89 -8.15 24.49
CA ILE A 321 4.83 -8.04 23.36
C ILE A 321 5.25 -9.44 22.89
N ASP A 322 5.66 -10.30 23.80
CA ASP A 322 6.12 -11.67 23.47
C ASP A 322 5.00 -12.53 22.87
N GLY A 323 3.75 -12.27 23.27
CA GLY A 323 2.55 -12.92 22.72
C GLY A 323 2.07 -12.41 21.36
N LEU A 324 2.68 -11.34 20.80
CA LEU A 324 2.35 -10.89 19.46
C LEU A 324 2.86 -11.90 18.42
N PRO A 325 2.07 -12.21 17.38
CA PRO A 325 2.61 -12.84 16.18
C PRO A 325 3.61 -11.88 15.52
N ALA A 326 4.36 -12.41 14.54
CA ALA A 326 5.21 -11.59 13.70
C ALA A 326 4.44 -10.37 13.14
N VAL A 327 5.07 -9.20 13.19
CA VAL A 327 4.46 -7.92 12.80
C VAL A 327 4.70 -7.65 11.33
N GLU A 328 3.63 -7.29 10.61
CA GLU A 328 3.72 -6.88 9.21
C GLU A 328 4.74 -5.75 9.01
N PRO A 329 5.56 -5.78 7.95
CA PRO A 329 6.64 -4.82 7.73
C PRO A 329 6.21 -3.35 7.84
N MET A 330 5.06 -3.00 7.29
CA MET A 330 4.50 -1.66 7.35
C MET A 330 4.31 -1.16 8.79
N LEU A 331 3.94 -2.05 9.70
CA LEU A 331 3.67 -1.69 11.09
C LEU A 331 4.93 -1.67 11.94
N GLN A 332 6.03 -2.28 11.49
CA GLN A 332 7.31 -2.29 12.22
C GLN A 332 7.88 -0.89 12.42
N THR A 333 7.58 0.05 11.51
CA THR A 333 7.99 1.46 11.62
C THR A 333 7.61 2.07 12.97
N PHE A 334 6.43 1.72 13.52
CA PHE A 334 6.01 2.22 14.83
C PHE A 334 6.87 1.69 15.97
N PHE A 335 7.33 0.44 15.89
CA PHE A 335 8.18 -0.19 16.89
C PHE A 335 9.60 0.37 16.82
N HIS A 336 10.14 0.56 15.60
CA HIS A 336 11.45 1.18 15.40
C HIS A 336 11.46 2.64 15.87
N ASP A 337 10.43 3.43 15.57
CA ASP A 337 10.31 4.82 16.04
C ASP A 337 10.33 4.87 17.58
N THR A 338 9.61 3.97 18.24
CA THR A 338 9.56 3.94 19.71
C THR A 338 10.87 3.46 20.32
N LEU A 339 11.54 2.47 19.74
CA LEU A 339 12.88 2.01 20.15
C LEU A 339 13.92 3.14 20.04
N GLY A 340 13.91 3.88 18.94
CA GLY A 340 14.86 4.97 18.70
C GLY A 340 14.63 6.21 19.57
N ARG A 341 13.46 6.31 20.22
CA ARG A 341 13.00 7.55 20.83
C ARG A 341 12.47 7.40 22.25
N GLY A 342 13.02 6.52 23.06
CA GLY A 342 12.80 6.52 24.50
C GLY A 342 12.35 5.23 25.15
N LEU A 343 12.11 4.15 24.41
CA LEU A 343 11.84 2.84 24.99
C LEU A 343 13.13 2.21 25.51
N THR A 344 13.16 1.81 26.77
CA THR A 344 14.36 1.26 27.44
C THR A 344 14.06 -0.06 28.17
N GLY A 345 15.07 -0.67 28.77
CA GLY A 345 14.93 -1.82 29.66
C GLY A 345 14.38 -3.08 29.01
N LEU A 346 13.60 -3.83 29.76
CA LEU A 346 13.02 -5.12 29.33
C LEU A 346 12.03 -4.96 28.18
N ALA A 347 11.27 -3.88 28.14
CA ALA A 347 10.34 -3.61 27.06
C ALA A 347 11.08 -3.41 25.72
N ALA A 348 12.19 -2.66 25.70
CA ALA A 348 13.02 -2.51 24.52
C ALA A 348 13.59 -3.85 24.04
N SER A 349 14.04 -4.69 24.97
CA SER A 349 14.56 -6.03 24.66
C SER A 349 13.47 -6.93 24.07
N ALA A 350 12.25 -6.88 24.61
CA ALA A 350 11.11 -7.63 24.09
C ALA A 350 10.70 -7.16 22.68
N VAL A 351 10.71 -5.84 22.42
CA VAL A 351 10.42 -5.28 21.09
C VAL A 351 11.49 -5.69 20.08
N ARG A 352 12.79 -5.72 20.45
CA ARG A 352 13.84 -6.22 19.56
C ARG A 352 13.59 -7.68 19.19
N ARG A 353 13.31 -8.56 20.17
CA ARG A 353 12.94 -9.96 19.90
C ARG A 353 11.73 -10.08 18.98
N LEU A 354 10.72 -9.22 19.16
CA LEU A 354 9.54 -9.21 18.28
C LEU A 354 9.92 -8.84 16.85
N LEU A 355 10.76 -7.84 16.66
CA LEU A 355 11.23 -7.41 15.34
C LEU A 355 12.13 -8.46 14.68
N ASP A 356 13.01 -9.12 15.45
CA ASP A 356 13.90 -10.19 14.95
C ASP A 356 13.11 -11.40 14.41
N ARG A 357 12.00 -11.77 15.07
CA ARG A 357 11.11 -12.87 14.61
C ARG A 357 10.06 -12.44 13.60
N SER A 358 9.89 -11.14 13.39
CA SER A 358 8.96 -10.62 12.40
C SER A 358 9.56 -10.72 11.00
N PRO A 359 8.75 -11.02 9.96
CA PRO A 359 9.26 -10.95 8.61
C PRO A 359 9.77 -9.54 8.43
N GLN A 360 11.07 -9.41 8.35
CA GLN A 360 11.63 -8.13 7.99
C GLN A 360 10.93 -7.75 6.69
N ALA A 361 10.32 -6.59 6.61
CA ALA A 361 10.34 -5.88 5.37
C ALA A 361 11.78 -6.04 4.97
N SER A 362 12.08 -6.60 3.77
CA SER A 362 13.46 -6.58 3.33
C SER A 362 13.98 -5.21 3.72
N ALA A 363 14.58 -5.18 4.91
CA ALA A 363 14.76 -3.95 5.64
C ALA A 363 15.78 -3.13 4.87
N PRO A 364 15.68 -1.81 4.85
CA PRO A 364 16.91 -1.07 4.86
C PRO A 364 17.63 -1.54 6.14
N ALA A 365 18.70 -2.31 5.98
CA ALA A 365 19.55 -2.68 7.06
C ALA A 365 19.92 -1.39 7.80
N VAL A 366 19.33 -1.18 8.98
CA VAL A 366 19.97 -0.32 9.98
C VAL A 366 21.15 -1.14 10.42
N ALA A 367 22.29 -0.85 9.79
CA ALA A 367 23.56 -1.44 10.16
C ALA A 367 23.74 -1.18 11.67
N ARG A 368 23.80 -2.25 12.47
CA ARG A 368 24.56 -2.19 13.73
C ARG A 368 25.91 -1.58 13.37
N PRO A 369 26.48 -0.69 14.17
CA PRO A 369 27.85 -0.30 13.97
C PRO A 369 28.69 -1.58 14.07
N ALA A 370 29.04 -2.15 12.93
CA ALA A 370 30.05 -3.16 12.86
C ALA A 370 31.36 -2.48 13.24
N ARG A 371 32.09 -3.04 14.22
CA ARG A 371 33.51 -2.83 14.36
C ARG A 371 34.12 -2.73 12.96
N PRO A 372 35.06 -1.83 12.71
CA PRO A 372 35.70 -1.77 11.41
C PRO A 372 36.38 -3.12 11.13
N ALA A 373 35.70 -3.96 10.40
CA ALA A 373 36.34 -5.06 9.73
C ALA A 373 37.09 -4.45 8.54
N ALA A 374 38.38 -4.71 8.51
CA ALA A 374 39.24 -4.39 7.39
C ALA A 374 38.48 -4.69 6.08
N ALA A 375 38.59 -3.78 5.11
CA ALA A 375 37.99 -3.83 3.80
C ALA A 375 38.02 -5.26 3.23
N ALA A 376 36.89 -5.97 3.37
CA ALA A 376 36.66 -7.15 2.56
C ALA A 376 36.37 -6.62 1.16
N GLY A 377 37.31 -6.77 0.29
CA GLY A 377 37.13 -6.55 -1.14
C GLY A 377 35.92 -7.32 -1.64
N PRO A 378 35.34 -6.94 -2.79
CA PRO A 378 34.16 -7.57 -3.33
C PRO A 378 34.32 -9.08 -3.31
N ALA A 379 33.29 -9.80 -2.79
CA ALA A 379 33.28 -11.24 -2.85
C ALA A 379 33.50 -11.65 -4.32
N THR A 380 34.72 -11.98 -4.66
CA THR A 380 35.06 -12.49 -5.97
C THR A 380 34.41 -13.85 -6.09
N VAL A 381 33.27 -13.89 -6.80
CA VAL A 381 32.78 -15.15 -7.35
C VAL A 381 33.92 -15.66 -8.24
N PRO A 382 34.48 -16.85 -8.01
CA PRO A 382 35.61 -17.34 -8.80
C PRO A 382 35.15 -17.46 -10.26
N PHE A 383 35.69 -16.62 -11.13
CA PHE A 383 35.49 -16.68 -12.57
C PHE A 383 36.13 -17.97 -13.09
N GLY A 384 35.30 -19.00 -13.28
CA GLY A 384 35.70 -20.15 -14.08
C GLY A 384 35.83 -19.75 -15.56
N SER A 385 36.55 -20.56 -16.35
CA SER A 385 36.75 -20.31 -17.77
C SER A 385 35.48 -19.92 -18.53
N PRO A 386 35.52 -18.97 -19.47
CA PRO A 386 34.36 -18.42 -20.19
C PRO A 386 33.42 -19.47 -20.81
N SER A 387 33.91 -20.65 -21.15
CA SER A 387 33.16 -21.77 -21.70
C SER A 387 32.13 -22.41 -20.74
N ARG A 388 32.23 -22.15 -19.43
CA ARG A 388 31.36 -22.74 -18.39
C ARG A 388 30.24 -21.80 -17.89
N HIS A 389 30.21 -20.57 -18.40
CA HIS A 389 29.21 -19.57 -17.98
C HIS A 389 28.29 -19.17 -19.14
N ARG A 390 27.08 -18.75 -18.82
CA ARG A 390 26.11 -18.21 -19.77
C ARG A 390 25.75 -16.79 -19.39
N ARG A 391 25.80 -15.89 -20.35
CA ARG A 391 25.30 -14.51 -20.29
C ARG A 391 24.24 -14.36 -21.39
N LEU A 392 23.17 -13.61 -21.13
CA LEU A 392 22.10 -13.39 -22.11
C LEU A 392 22.43 -12.22 -23.06
N LEU A 393 22.99 -11.13 -22.52
CA LEU A 393 23.46 -9.98 -23.29
C LEU A 393 24.91 -9.66 -22.89
N ALA A 394 25.75 -9.36 -23.88
CA ALA A 394 27.14 -8.98 -23.66
C ALA A 394 27.25 -7.65 -22.88
N ALA A 395 28.38 -7.41 -22.22
CA ALA A 395 28.60 -6.19 -21.43
C ALA A 395 28.45 -4.91 -22.26
N ASP A 396 28.89 -4.93 -23.52
CA ASP A 396 28.80 -3.79 -24.44
C ASP A 396 27.38 -3.24 -24.59
N ALA A 397 26.35 -4.10 -24.44
CA ALA A 397 24.95 -3.68 -24.45
C ALA A 397 24.60 -2.69 -23.31
N PHE A 398 25.45 -2.65 -22.26
CA PHE A 398 25.27 -1.81 -21.08
C PHE A 398 26.28 -0.65 -21.00
N ALA A 399 27.19 -0.51 -21.99
CA ALA A 399 28.25 0.50 -21.99
C ALA A 399 27.70 1.91 -21.78
N HIS A 400 26.63 2.29 -22.49
CA HIS A 400 25.99 3.60 -22.37
C HIS A 400 25.39 3.89 -20.99
N VAL A 401 25.16 2.86 -20.14
CA VAL A 401 24.68 3.00 -18.76
C VAL A 401 25.84 3.22 -17.80
N PHE A 402 26.95 2.49 -17.98
CA PHE A 402 28.03 2.43 -17.00
C PHE A 402 29.25 3.30 -17.35
N GLU A 403 29.57 3.52 -18.64
CA GLU A 403 30.68 4.40 -19.04
C GLU A 403 30.63 5.81 -18.43
N PRO A 404 29.44 6.46 -18.31
CA PRO A 404 29.34 7.77 -17.66
C PRO A 404 29.70 7.78 -16.17
N LEU A 405 29.81 6.61 -15.54
CA LEU A 405 30.13 6.44 -14.12
C LEU A 405 31.60 6.07 -13.87
N VAL A 406 32.34 5.76 -14.94
CA VAL A 406 33.77 5.41 -14.86
C VAL A 406 34.57 6.57 -14.28
N GLY A 407 35.46 6.27 -13.33
CA GLY A 407 36.28 7.27 -12.64
C GLY A 407 35.60 8.01 -11.49
N ARG A 408 34.28 7.89 -11.35
CA ARG A 408 33.52 8.49 -10.24
C ARG A 408 33.48 7.56 -9.01
N ARG A 409 33.37 8.14 -7.80
CA ARG A 409 33.03 7.39 -6.57
C ARG A 409 31.51 7.26 -6.52
N VAL A 410 31.00 6.08 -6.78
CA VAL A 410 29.57 5.84 -6.98
C VAL A 410 28.92 5.37 -5.69
N GLY A 411 27.89 6.08 -5.24
CA GLY A 411 27.01 5.66 -4.14
C GLY A 411 25.82 4.86 -4.67
N TYR A 412 25.65 3.62 -4.23
CA TYR A 412 24.50 2.80 -4.60
C TYR A 412 23.34 3.00 -3.65
N VAL A 413 22.29 3.64 -4.14
CA VAL A 413 21.01 3.81 -3.45
C VAL A 413 20.16 2.58 -3.70
N ARG A 414 20.13 1.67 -2.73
CA ARG A 414 19.48 0.36 -2.86
C ARG A 414 17.95 0.50 -2.78
N PRO A 415 17.18 0.05 -3.79
CA PRO A 415 15.72 0.00 -3.70
C PRO A 415 15.24 -1.14 -2.79
N LEU A 416 14.02 -1.00 -2.27
CA LEU A 416 13.32 -2.12 -1.63
C LEU A 416 12.70 -3.01 -2.71
N GLY A 417 12.92 -4.31 -2.60
CA GLY A 417 12.48 -5.28 -3.60
C GLY A 417 12.27 -6.70 -3.05
N ASN A 418 12.24 -7.67 -3.93
CA ASN A 418 12.16 -9.10 -3.64
C ASN A 418 13.32 -9.83 -4.34
N VAL A 419 13.44 -11.14 -4.18
CA VAL A 419 14.54 -11.94 -4.77
C VAL A 419 14.73 -11.75 -6.29
N GLY A 420 13.70 -11.33 -7.01
CA GLY A 420 13.83 -10.95 -8.43
C GLY A 420 14.60 -9.63 -8.61
N ASP A 421 14.44 -8.70 -7.69
CA ASP A 421 15.19 -7.44 -7.67
C ASP A 421 16.63 -7.69 -7.19
N ASP A 422 16.84 -8.64 -6.28
CA ASP A 422 18.19 -9.10 -5.90
C ASP A 422 18.93 -9.74 -7.08
N LEU A 423 18.23 -10.41 -8.01
CA LEU A 423 18.83 -10.93 -9.25
C LEU A 423 19.32 -9.79 -10.16
N ILE A 424 18.59 -8.68 -10.24
CA ILE A 424 19.02 -7.49 -10.98
C ILE A 424 20.26 -6.87 -10.33
N GLU A 425 20.25 -6.76 -8.99
CA GLU A 425 21.38 -6.23 -8.22
C GLU A 425 22.64 -7.07 -8.43
N LEU A 426 22.52 -8.40 -8.47
CA LEU A 426 23.64 -9.28 -8.78
C LEU A 426 24.22 -9.00 -10.18
N GLY A 427 23.38 -8.80 -11.19
CA GLY A 427 23.80 -8.40 -12.53
C GLY A 427 24.48 -7.02 -12.54
N MET A 428 23.91 -6.05 -11.81
CA MET A 428 24.50 -4.73 -11.64
C MET A 428 25.91 -4.79 -11.04
N VAL A 429 26.08 -5.51 -9.95
CA VAL A 429 27.38 -5.63 -9.25
C VAL A 429 28.45 -6.22 -10.17
N GLN A 430 28.11 -7.23 -10.97
CA GLN A 430 29.02 -7.80 -11.95
C GLN A 430 29.40 -6.79 -13.05
N LEU A 431 28.43 -6.06 -13.58
CA LEU A 431 28.67 -5.03 -14.59
C LEU A 431 29.50 -3.87 -14.03
N LEU A 432 29.22 -3.38 -12.81
CA LEU A 432 30.05 -2.36 -12.17
C LEU A 432 31.52 -2.80 -12.06
N ALA A 433 31.76 -4.06 -11.68
CA ALA A 433 33.10 -4.61 -11.60
C ALA A 433 33.78 -4.72 -12.99
N GLU A 434 33.02 -5.13 -14.02
CA GLU A 434 33.51 -5.28 -15.39
C GLU A 434 33.90 -3.94 -16.04
N PHE A 435 33.13 -2.86 -15.72
CA PHE A 435 33.44 -1.49 -16.13
C PHE A 435 34.46 -0.79 -15.21
N GLY A 436 35.00 -1.48 -14.19
CA GLY A 436 35.99 -0.93 -13.27
C GLY A 436 35.47 0.20 -12.38
N ILE A 437 34.15 0.23 -12.10
CA ILE A 437 33.52 1.28 -11.31
C ILE A 437 33.64 0.97 -9.84
N ARG A 438 34.23 1.89 -9.06
CA ARG A 438 34.28 1.81 -7.60
C ARG A 438 32.97 2.31 -7.01
N TRP A 439 32.35 1.52 -6.15
CA TRP A 439 31.07 1.85 -5.54
C TRP A 439 30.98 1.41 -4.09
N SER A 440 30.10 2.06 -3.32
CA SER A 440 29.72 1.63 -1.98
C SER A 440 28.22 1.84 -1.78
N LEU A 441 27.63 1.20 -0.76
CA LEU A 441 26.24 1.49 -0.40
C LEU A 441 26.14 2.94 0.08
N TRP A 442 25.16 3.65 -0.44
CA TRP A 442 24.82 4.99 0.03
C TRP A 442 24.03 4.89 1.34
N ASP A 443 24.47 5.66 2.34
CA ASP A 443 23.77 5.84 3.62
C ASP A 443 23.43 7.33 3.79
N ALA A 444 22.15 7.62 4.00
CA ALA A 444 21.67 8.98 4.21
C ALA A 444 22.19 9.63 5.50
N ALA A 445 22.71 8.84 6.44
CA ALA A 445 23.27 9.31 7.72
C ALA A 445 24.80 9.42 7.70
N ALA A 446 25.46 8.93 6.65
CA ALA A 446 26.92 8.96 6.55
C ALA A 446 27.43 10.25 5.89
N PRO A 447 28.68 10.70 6.17
CA PRO A 447 29.31 11.78 5.44
C PRO A 447 29.33 11.52 3.94
N VAL A 448 29.10 12.57 3.15
CA VAL A 448 29.03 12.46 1.69
C VAL A 448 30.41 12.26 1.10
N GLU A 449 30.71 11.04 0.64
CA GLU A 449 31.98 10.70 -0.03
C GLU A 449 31.80 10.34 -1.51
N HIS A 450 30.58 10.52 -2.08
CA HIS A 450 30.24 10.09 -3.43
C HIS A 450 30.21 11.25 -4.41
N ASP A 451 30.68 11.02 -5.64
CA ASP A 451 30.63 11.98 -6.74
C ASP A 451 29.38 11.79 -7.59
N ALA A 452 28.77 10.61 -7.51
CA ALA A 452 27.52 10.25 -8.19
C ALA A 452 26.73 9.25 -7.37
N LEU A 453 25.42 9.31 -7.44
CA LEU A 453 24.52 8.28 -6.92
C LEU A 453 23.89 7.50 -8.07
N ILE A 454 23.71 6.21 -7.88
CA ILE A 454 22.87 5.35 -8.75
C ILE A 454 21.74 4.75 -7.93
N PHE A 455 20.50 4.83 -8.46
CA PHE A 455 19.37 4.12 -7.89
C PHE A 455 19.14 2.82 -8.63
N GLY A 456 19.05 1.71 -7.90
CA GLY A 456 19.02 0.36 -8.46
C GLY A 456 17.84 0.13 -9.42
N SER A 457 18.03 -0.86 -10.28
CA SER A 457 17.10 -1.25 -11.33
C SER A 457 15.85 -1.97 -10.79
N GLY A 458 14.78 -2.06 -11.58
CA GLY A 458 13.57 -2.79 -11.22
C GLY A 458 12.29 -2.26 -11.87
N GLY A 459 11.15 -2.55 -11.27
CA GLY A 459 9.84 -2.08 -11.74
C GLY A 459 9.17 -1.16 -10.73
N ASN A 460 9.87 -0.15 -10.23
CA ASN A 460 9.44 0.60 -9.07
C ASN A 460 9.42 2.14 -9.24
N MET A 461 9.55 2.64 -10.48
CA MET A 461 9.41 4.07 -10.76
C MET A 461 7.96 4.53 -10.68
N GLY A 462 7.79 5.80 -10.31
CA GLY A 462 6.51 6.40 -10.00
C GLY A 462 6.08 6.13 -8.56
N THR A 463 4.79 6.33 -8.27
CA THR A 463 4.24 6.36 -6.91
C THR A 463 3.62 5.05 -6.43
N ARG A 464 3.64 3.98 -7.25
CA ARG A 464 3.11 2.67 -6.84
C ARG A 464 3.90 2.02 -5.69
N TYR A 465 5.20 2.37 -5.58
CA TYR A 465 6.13 1.91 -4.55
C TYR A 465 6.73 3.12 -3.83
N MET A 466 5.93 3.75 -2.96
CA MET A 466 6.28 5.02 -2.31
C MET A 466 7.58 4.97 -1.51
N ASN A 467 7.88 3.86 -0.84
CA ASN A 467 9.15 3.75 -0.12
C ASN A 467 10.35 3.99 -1.05
N ASN A 468 10.30 3.42 -2.26
CA ASN A 468 11.34 3.65 -3.27
C ASN A 468 11.32 5.09 -3.80
N HIS A 469 10.12 5.69 -3.95
CA HIS A 469 9.97 7.09 -4.30
C HIS A 469 10.58 8.03 -3.23
N GLU A 470 10.36 7.73 -1.94
CA GLU A 470 10.93 8.49 -0.82
C GLU A 470 12.45 8.30 -0.71
N ILE A 471 12.96 7.07 -0.94
CA ILE A 471 14.41 6.80 -0.98
C ILE A 471 15.07 7.67 -2.06
N ARG A 472 14.48 7.73 -3.27
CA ARG A 472 14.96 8.61 -4.35
C ARG A 472 14.91 10.09 -3.95
N GLY A 473 13.84 10.50 -3.25
CA GLY A 473 13.71 11.87 -2.74
C GLY A 473 14.81 12.25 -1.76
N ARG A 474 15.15 11.35 -0.84
CA ARG A 474 16.27 11.56 0.10
C ARG A 474 17.62 11.61 -0.61
N ALA A 475 17.81 10.76 -1.61
CA ALA A 475 19.03 10.77 -2.40
C ALA A 475 19.17 12.08 -3.20
N LEU A 476 18.11 12.57 -3.83
CA LEU A 476 18.09 13.87 -4.53
C LEU A 476 18.35 15.06 -3.59
N ALA A 477 17.83 14.99 -2.36
CA ALA A 477 18.01 16.06 -1.37
C ALA A 477 19.49 16.26 -0.95
N THR A 478 20.38 15.32 -1.26
CA THR A 478 21.83 15.46 -1.02
C THR A 478 22.50 16.42 -2.00
N GLY A 479 21.87 16.76 -3.12
CA GLY A 479 22.47 17.53 -4.22
C GLY A 479 23.49 16.74 -5.06
N ILE A 480 23.80 15.48 -4.71
CA ILE A 480 24.68 14.62 -5.54
C ILE A 480 23.91 14.18 -6.78
N PRO A 481 24.50 14.23 -7.98
CA PRO A 481 23.87 13.78 -9.20
C PRO A 481 23.37 12.34 -9.08
N LEU A 482 22.06 12.10 -9.30
CA LEU A 482 21.42 10.80 -9.17
C LEU A 482 21.03 10.24 -10.54
N THR A 483 21.62 9.12 -10.91
CA THR A 483 21.26 8.35 -12.10
C THR A 483 20.31 7.22 -11.76
N ILE A 484 19.21 7.10 -12.48
CA ILE A 484 18.25 6.00 -12.37
C ILE A 484 18.67 4.88 -13.33
N LEU A 485 19.02 3.73 -12.79
CA LEU A 485 19.35 2.53 -13.58
C LEU A 485 18.09 1.96 -14.27
N PRO A 486 18.19 1.04 -15.24
CA PRO A 486 17.05 0.63 -16.08
C PRO A 486 15.81 0.22 -15.30
N GLN A 487 14.72 0.99 -15.41
CA GLN A 487 13.47 0.86 -14.66
C GLN A 487 12.26 0.70 -15.57
N SER A 488 11.19 0.05 -15.06
CA SER A 488 9.83 0.19 -15.61
C SER A 488 9.10 1.32 -14.88
N PHE A 489 8.44 2.17 -15.66
CA PHE A 489 7.62 3.26 -15.18
C PHE A 489 6.15 2.88 -15.20
N MET A 490 5.42 3.22 -14.16
CA MET A 490 3.97 3.05 -14.10
C MET A 490 3.22 4.38 -14.08
N THR A 491 3.90 5.41 -13.61
CA THR A 491 3.45 6.81 -13.67
C THR A 491 4.64 7.69 -14.03
N VAL A 492 4.38 8.89 -14.51
CA VAL A 492 5.41 9.89 -14.74
C VAL A 492 6.09 10.22 -13.40
N GLU A 493 7.42 10.20 -13.40
CA GLU A 493 8.24 10.71 -12.32
C GLU A 493 9.42 11.47 -12.90
N ASP A 494 9.31 12.80 -12.86
CA ASP A 494 10.38 13.74 -13.25
C ASP A 494 10.74 14.57 -12.01
N ARG A 495 11.98 14.40 -11.51
CA ARG A 495 12.44 15.00 -10.26
C ARG A 495 13.86 15.55 -10.33
N GLY A 496 14.35 15.88 -11.52
CA GLY A 496 15.69 16.41 -11.72
C GLY A 496 16.80 15.35 -11.56
N PHE A 497 16.55 14.13 -12.03
CA PHE A 497 17.58 13.09 -12.12
C PHE A 497 18.66 13.47 -13.15
N GLU A 498 19.93 13.14 -12.87
CA GLU A 498 21.03 13.36 -13.83
C GLU A 498 20.80 12.59 -15.13
N ARG A 499 20.45 11.31 -15.01
CA ARG A 499 20.12 10.41 -16.12
C ARG A 499 19.04 9.43 -15.70
N VAL A 500 18.19 9.06 -16.64
CA VAL A 500 17.14 8.07 -16.41
C VAL A 500 17.23 7.00 -17.49
N TYR A 501 17.46 5.76 -17.08
CA TYR A 501 17.41 4.62 -17.98
C TYR A 501 16.09 3.87 -17.82
N VAL A 502 15.47 3.52 -18.94
CA VAL A 502 14.19 2.85 -19.05
C VAL A 502 14.41 1.47 -19.63
N ARG A 503 13.91 0.42 -18.98
CA ARG A 503 14.22 -0.96 -19.40
C ARG A 503 13.29 -1.54 -20.47
N GLU A 504 12.18 -0.86 -20.84
CA GLU A 504 11.28 -1.32 -21.88
C GLU A 504 10.52 -0.15 -22.55
N ARG A 505 10.10 -0.38 -23.81
CA ARG A 505 9.63 0.69 -24.70
C ARG A 505 8.35 1.40 -24.22
N THR A 506 7.43 0.69 -23.57
CA THR A 506 6.18 1.31 -23.10
C THR A 506 6.45 2.36 -22.03
N SER A 507 7.44 2.16 -21.16
CA SER A 507 7.82 3.13 -20.14
C SER A 507 8.42 4.42 -20.70
N LEU A 508 8.95 4.43 -21.93
CA LEU A 508 9.37 5.68 -22.60
C LEU A 508 8.23 6.68 -22.79
N ARG A 509 6.98 6.20 -22.88
CA ARG A 509 5.81 7.10 -22.96
C ARG A 509 5.56 7.85 -21.64
N LEU A 510 6.03 7.28 -20.52
CA LEU A 510 5.92 7.85 -19.17
C LEU A 510 7.19 8.60 -18.74
N CYS A 511 8.28 8.40 -19.46
CA CYS A 511 9.55 9.10 -19.30
C CYS A 511 10.16 9.38 -20.68
N PRO A 512 9.68 10.43 -21.40
CA PRO A 512 10.13 10.73 -22.78
C PRO A 512 11.62 11.07 -22.87
N THR A 513 12.22 11.61 -21.81
CA THR A 513 13.67 11.91 -21.71
C THR A 513 14.50 10.69 -21.33
N GLY A 514 13.86 9.54 -21.07
CA GLY A 514 14.52 8.30 -20.66
C GLY A 514 15.30 7.66 -21.80
N ILE A 515 16.42 7.04 -21.47
CA ILE A 515 17.28 6.29 -22.39
C ILE A 515 16.96 4.80 -22.28
N LEU A 516 16.60 4.17 -23.39
CA LEU A 516 16.31 2.73 -23.39
C LEU A 516 17.59 1.94 -23.11
N ALA A 517 17.56 1.07 -22.09
CA ALA A 517 18.67 0.20 -21.74
C ALA A 517 18.16 -1.17 -21.26
N PRO A 518 18.92 -2.26 -21.43
CA PRO A 518 18.49 -3.58 -21.01
C PRO A 518 18.34 -3.68 -19.48
N ASP A 519 17.44 -4.57 -19.03
CA ASP A 519 17.39 -4.98 -17.62
C ASP A 519 18.74 -5.60 -17.20
N LEU A 520 19.30 -5.18 -16.07
CA LEU A 520 20.65 -5.56 -15.69
C LEU A 520 20.80 -7.07 -15.38
N ALA A 521 19.70 -7.75 -15.06
CA ALA A 521 19.69 -9.20 -14.93
C ALA A 521 19.99 -9.92 -16.25
N LEU A 522 19.81 -9.27 -17.42
CA LEU A 522 20.19 -9.84 -18.71
C LEU A 522 21.73 -9.85 -18.93
N GLY A 523 22.45 -8.97 -18.24
CA GLY A 523 23.92 -8.89 -18.24
C GLY A 523 24.59 -9.82 -17.23
N LEU A 524 23.82 -10.50 -16.38
CA LEU A 524 24.33 -11.42 -15.36
C LEU A 524 25.14 -12.57 -15.99
N VAL A 525 26.30 -12.87 -15.45
CA VAL A 525 27.09 -14.05 -15.76
C VAL A 525 26.79 -15.13 -14.73
N TRP A 526 26.27 -16.27 -15.18
CA TRP A 526 25.92 -17.38 -14.30
C TRP A 526 26.47 -18.71 -14.81
N PRO A 527 26.84 -19.66 -13.93
CA PRO A 527 27.29 -20.98 -14.35
C PRO A 527 26.27 -21.69 -15.22
N LYS A 528 26.74 -22.47 -16.20
CA LYS A 528 25.86 -23.27 -17.05
C LYS A 528 24.99 -24.20 -16.19
N ALA A 529 23.69 -24.13 -16.37
CA ALA A 529 22.76 -24.90 -15.60
C ALA A 529 22.88 -26.42 -15.84
N PRO A 530 22.67 -27.26 -14.81
CA PRO A 530 22.61 -28.71 -14.95
C PRO A 530 21.42 -29.14 -15.81
N ARG A 531 21.38 -30.43 -16.18
CA ARG A 531 20.23 -31.01 -16.86
C ARG A 531 18.97 -30.88 -15.96
N PRO A 532 17.80 -30.52 -16.52
CA PRO A 532 16.57 -30.42 -15.74
C PRO A 532 16.12 -31.79 -15.25
N THR A 533 15.60 -31.84 -14.03
CA THR A 533 15.08 -33.07 -13.40
C THR A 533 13.54 -33.16 -13.50
N ARG A 534 12.87 -32.08 -13.89
CA ARG A 534 11.42 -31.98 -14.03
C ARG A 534 11.06 -31.45 -15.42
N ASP A 535 9.92 -31.87 -15.94
CA ASP A 535 9.49 -31.45 -17.26
C ASP A 535 8.89 -30.03 -17.24
N LEU A 536 7.80 -29.80 -16.53
CA LEU A 536 7.07 -28.51 -16.51
C LEU A 536 7.00 -27.94 -15.11
N GLY A 537 7.34 -26.65 -14.98
CA GLY A 537 7.11 -25.84 -13.79
C GLY A 537 6.15 -24.69 -14.05
N ILE A 538 5.12 -24.57 -13.23
CA ILE A 538 4.17 -23.44 -13.26
C ILE A 538 4.41 -22.59 -12.02
N PHE A 539 4.91 -21.36 -12.24
CA PHE A 539 5.31 -20.45 -11.19
C PHE A 539 4.62 -19.11 -11.33
N LEU A 540 3.66 -18.85 -10.47
CA LEU A 540 2.81 -17.67 -10.57
C LEU A 540 2.86 -16.85 -9.28
N ARG A 541 2.85 -15.55 -9.45
CA ARG A 541 2.90 -14.60 -8.34
C ARG A 541 1.62 -14.64 -7.49
N HIS A 542 1.79 -14.37 -6.21
CA HIS A 542 0.69 -14.29 -5.25
C HIS A 542 0.47 -12.86 -4.72
N ASP A 543 1.02 -11.87 -5.41
CA ASP A 543 0.92 -10.47 -5.05
C ASP A 543 -0.05 -9.70 -5.97
N ARG A 544 -0.14 -8.39 -5.75
CA ARG A 544 -1.06 -7.47 -6.43
C ARG A 544 -0.81 -7.24 -7.92
N GLU A 545 0.34 -7.64 -8.46
CA GLU A 545 0.62 -7.52 -9.90
C GLU A 545 0.10 -8.73 -10.69
N ARG A 546 -0.60 -9.64 -10.05
CA ARG A 546 -1.20 -10.79 -10.71
C ARG A 546 -2.43 -10.39 -11.51
N ARG A 547 -2.53 -10.86 -12.74
CA ARG A 547 -3.73 -10.80 -13.57
C ARG A 547 -4.56 -12.08 -13.38
N GLY A 548 -5.82 -11.95 -12.91
CA GLY A 548 -6.74 -13.08 -12.70
C GLY A 548 -6.73 -13.69 -11.28
N GLY A 549 -7.55 -14.74 -11.06
CA GLY A 549 -7.78 -15.38 -9.77
C GLY A 549 -6.54 -16.11 -9.21
N LYS A 550 -6.55 -16.43 -7.89
CA LYS A 550 -5.47 -17.19 -7.26
C LYS A 550 -5.43 -18.61 -7.82
N PRO A 551 -4.30 -19.11 -8.32
CA PRO A 551 -4.19 -20.50 -8.73
C PRO A 551 -4.10 -21.37 -7.47
N LEU A 552 -4.92 -22.43 -7.43
CA LEU A 552 -4.95 -23.36 -6.29
C LEU A 552 -3.64 -24.15 -6.10
N LEU A 553 -2.84 -24.32 -7.14
CA LEU A 553 -1.66 -25.22 -7.11
C LEU A 553 -0.33 -24.56 -7.58
N ALA A 554 -0.31 -23.31 -8.06
CA ALA A 554 0.93 -22.69 -8.52
C ALA A 554 1.72 -22.07 -7.35
N ARG A 555 3.04 -22.28 -7.36
CA ARG A 555 3.96 -21.74 -6.35
C ARG A 555 4.50 -20.38 -6.80
N ASP A 556 4.64 -19.44 -5.86
CA ASP A 556 5.30 -18.15 -6.13
C ASP A 556 6.79 -18.25 -5.81
N PRO A 557 7.69 -18.16 -6.82
CA PRO A 557 9.11 -18.30 -6.59
C PRO A 557 9.69 -17.20 -5.69
N ALA A 558 9.09 -15.99 -5.69
CA ALA A 558 9.51 -14.91 -4.80
C ALA A 558 9.16 -15.15 -3.31
N ARG A 559 8.32 -16.15 -3.01
CA ARG A 559 8.00 -16.54 -1.63
C ARG A 559 8.79 -17.74 -1.14
N ILE A 560 9.28 -18.58 -2.04
CA ILE A 560 9.95 -19.83 -1.70
C ILE A 560 11.47 -19.77 -1.84
N CYS A 561 11.99 -18.84 -2.64
CA CYS A 561 13.42 -18.60 -2.80
C CYS A 561 13.85 -17.42 -1.93
N LYS A 562 15.00 -17.56 -1.29
CA LYS A 562 15.57 -16.52 -0.40
C LYS A 562 16.74 -15.76 -1.04
N THR A 563 17.39 -16.37 -2.02
CA THR A 563 18.57 -15.82 -2.68
C THR A 563 18.44 -15.90 -4.21
N PRO A 564 19.18 -15.09 -4.98
CA PRO A 564 19.28 -15.23 -6.43
C PRO A 564 19.74 -16.64 -6.86
N ALA A 565 20.62 -17.28 -6.09
CA ALA A 565 21.06 -18.65 -6.36
C ALA A 565 19.90 -19.66 -6.27
N ASP A 566 19.05 -19.57 -5.23
CA ASP A 566 17.86 -20.42 -5.12
C ASP A 566 16.91 -20.20 -6.30
N TYR A 567 16.77 -18.95 -6.74
CA TYR A 567 15.90 -18.54 -7.84
C TYR A 567 16.35 -19.17 -9.16
N LEU A 568 17.63 -19.09 -9.44
CA LEU A 568 18.26 -19.68 -10.63
C LEU A 568 18.25 -21.22 -10.56
N ALA A 569 18.54 -21.81 -9.40
CA ALA A 569 18.50 -23.27 -9.20
C ALA A 569 17.07 -23.82 -9.38
N LEU A 570 16.06 -23.14 -8.84
CA LEU A 570 14.66 -23.54 -9.03
C LEU A 570 14.27 -23.52 -10.51
N ALA A 571 14.65 -22.48 -11.24
CA ALA A 571 14.40 -22.38 -12.68
C ALA A 571 15.16 -23.47 -13.44
N ALA A 572 16.42 -23.73 -13.09
CA ALA A 572 17.27 -24.75 -13.72
C ALA A 572 16.70 -26.17 -13.63
N ASN A 573 15.93 -26.49 -12.59
CA ASN A 573 15.36 -27.83 -12.38
C ASN A 573 14.24 -28.21 -13.35
N HIS A 574 13.69 -27.28 -14.14
CA HIS A 574 12.55 -27.51 -15.03
C HIS A 574 12.95 -27.36 -16.50
N ARG A 575 12.54 -28.27 -17.37
CA ARG A 575 12.78 -28.17 -18.82
C ARG A 575 11.94 -27.03 -19.43
N ARG A 576 10.68 -26.93 -19.00
CA ARG A 576 9.69 -25.94 -19.45
C ARG A 576 9.20 -25.14 -18.28
N ILE A 577 9.02 -23.81 -18.45
CA ILE A 577 8.59 -22.89 -17.39
C ILE A 577 7.45 -22.02 -17.92
N VAL A 578 6.35 -21.96 -17.16
CA VAL A 578 5.27 -20.99 -17.32
C VAL A 578 5.27 -20.08 -16.10
N THR A 579 5.40 -18.76 -16.30
CA THR A 579 5.49 -17.82 -15.18
C THR A 579 5.01 -16.42 -15.55
N ASP A 580 4.40 -15.72 -14.59
CA ASP A 580 4.10 -14.28 -14.65
C ASP A 580 5.14 -13.42 -13.87
N ARG A 581 6.19 -14.06 -13.33
CA ARG A 581 7.34 -13.40 -12.71
C ARG A 581 8.42 -13.12 -13.73
N LEU A 582 8.60 -11.84 -14.12
CA LEU A 582 9.57 -11.40 -15.12
C LEU A 582 10.98 -11.96 -14.87
N HIS A 583 11.50 -11.74 -13.64
CA HIS A 583 12.88 -12.17 -13.33
C HIS A 583 13.01 -13.69 -13.18
N PHE A 584 11.91 -14.41 -12.90
CA PHE A 584 11.94 -15.86 -12.94
C PHE A 584 11.96 -16.38 -14.39
N ALA A 585 11.32 -15.67 -15.32
CA ALA A 585 11.48 -15.95 -16.74
C ALA A 585 12.93 -15.71 -17.20
N ILE A 586 13.56 -14.60 -16.77
CA ILE A 586 14.97 -14.31 -17.06
C ILE A 586 15.87 -15.38 -16.47
N ALA A 587 15.65 -15.84 -15.23
CA ALA A 587 16.38 -16.94 -14.62
C ALA A 587 16.24 -18.25 -15.42
N GLY A 588 15.04 -18.54 -15.95
CA GLY A 588 14.81 -19.67 -16.86
C GLY A 588 15.62 -19.57 -18.16
N LEU A 589 15.71 -18.37 -18.74
CA LEU A 589 16.53 -18.12 -19.94
C LEU A 589 18.02 -18.29 -19.66
N HIS A 590 18.54 -17.83 -18.53
CA HIS A 590 19.91 -18.10 -18.08
C HIS A 590 20.19 -19.60 -17.97
N ALA A 591 19.22 -20.37 -17.49
CA ALA A 591 19.31 -21.82 -17.41
C ALA A 591 19.11 -22.52 -18.76
N ALA A 592 18.92 -21.81 -19.86
CA ALA A 592 18.60 -22.35 -21.18
C ALA A 592 17.33 -23.22 -21.20
N ARG A 593 16.27 -22.76 -20.51
CA ARG A 593 14.98 -23.45 -20.44
C ARG A 593 14.00 -22.86 -21.45
N ASP A 594 12.99 -23.67 -21.79
CA ASP A 594 11.86 -23.23 -22.60
C ASP A 594 10.89 -22.43 -21.73
N VAL A 595 10.85 -21.13 -21.92
CA VAL A 595 10.13 -20.19 -21.04
C VAL A 595 8.94 -19.56 -21.76
N THR A 596 7.75 -19.64 -21.15
CA THR A 596 6.59 -18.83 -21.52
C THR A 596 6.29 -17.85 -20.41
N LEU A 597 6.47 -16.55 -20.70
CA LEU A 597 6.13 -15.45 -19.82
C LEU A 597 4.64 -15.12 -19.98
N VAL A 598 3.92 -15.00 -18.88
CA VAL A 598 2.48 -14.67 -18.85
C VAL A 598 2.31 -13.19 -18.53
N ALA A 599 1.28 -12.55 -19.09
CA ALA A 599 0.94 -11.17 -18.81
C ALA A 599 0.68 -10.95 -17.29
N ASN A 600 1.10 -9.81 -16.78
CA ASN A 600 0.75 -9.32 -15.45
C ASN A 600 -0.32 -8.21 -15.54
N ASP A 601 -0.64 -7.52 -14.42
CA ASP A 601 -1.72 -6.54 -14.33
C ASP A 601 -1.44 -5.22 -15.09
N TYR A 602 -0.20 -5.01 -15.57
CA TYR A 602 0.20 -3.85 -16.35
C TYR A 602 1.20 -4.22 -17.48
N HIS A 603 1.67 -3.24 -18.22
CA HIS A 603 2.44 -3.43 -19.46
C HIS A 603 3.80 -4.15 -19.32
N LYS A 604 4.36 -4.24 -18.11
CA LYS A 604 5.77 -4.64 -17.87
C LYS A 604 6.15 -5.95 -18.57
N ASN A 605 5.43 -7.03 -18.31
CA ASN A 605 5.81 -8.34 -18.84
C ASN A 605 5.72 -8.37 -20.37
N ARG A 606 4.64 -7.81 -20.93
CA ARG A 606 4.48 -7.70 -22.38
C ARG A 606 5.57 -6.85 -23.00
N SER A 607 5.76 -5.64 -22.49
CA SER A 607 6.72 -4.69 -23.06
C SER A 607 8.17 -5.17 -22.92
N MET A 608 8.53 -5.81 -21.80
CA MET A 608 9.82 -6.46 -21.63
C MET A 608 10.01 -7.63 -22.61
N HIS A 609 8.96 -8.44 -22.83
CA HIS A 609 9.01 -9.50 -23.82
C HIS A 609 9.26 -8.93 -25.22
N GLU A 610 8.48 -7.96 -25.67
CA GLU A 610 8.58 -7.35 -27.00
C GLU A 610 9.92 -6.62 -27.20
N THR A 611 10.44 -5.99 -26.15
CA THR A 611 11.69 -5.22 -26.23
C THR A 611 12.93 -6.10 -26.26
N TRP A 612 13.00 -7.15 -25.42
CA TRP A 612 14.22 -7.94 -25.22
C TRP A 612 14.04 -9.46 -25.30
N LEU A 613 13.01 -10.01 -24.60
CA LEU A 613 12.98 -11.44 -24.31
C LEU A 613 12.56 -12.30 -25.50
N LEU A 614 11.78 -11.75 -26.43
CA LEU A 614 11.40 -12.44 -27.67
C LEU A 614 12.65 -12.90 -28.44
N ARG A 615 13.64 -12.02 -28.58
CA ARG A 615 14.91 -12.33 -29.28
C ARG A 615 15.78 -13.31 -28.52
N LEU A 616 15.52 -13.50 -27.22
CA LEU A 616 16.21 -14.47 -26.35
C LEU A 616 15.48 -15.82 -26.29
N GLY A 617 14.42 -16.01 -27.10
CA GLY A 617 13.66 -17.25 -27.21
C GLY A 617 12.55 -17.42 -26.15
N CYS A 618 12.18 -16.37 -25.43
CA CYS A 618 11.04 -16.40 -24.54
C CYS A 618 9.73 -16.32 -25.31
N ARG A 619 8.76 -17.18 -24.99
CA ARG A 619 7.38 -17.06 -25.49
C ARG A 619 6.55 -16.16 -24.59
N PHE A 620 5.44 -15.64 -25.10
CA PHE A 620 4.51 -14.82 -24.34
C PHE A 620 3.07 -15.30 -24.49
N ALA A 621 2.32 -15.28 -23.39
CA ALA A 621 0.89 -15.60 -23.36
C ALA A 621 0.10 -14.58 -22.53
N GLU A 622 -1.17 -14.35 -22.92
CA GLU A 622 -2.05 -13.42 -22.19
C GLU A 622 -2.50 -13.97 -20.84
N ASP A 623 -2.62 -15.28 -20.74
CA ASP A 623 -3.07 -16.00 -19.57
C ASP A 623 -2.39 -17.37 -19.45
N VAL A 624 -2.59 -18.00 -18.31
CA VAL A 624 -1.98 -19.30 -17.99
C VAL A 624 -2.51 -20.42 -18.89
N GLN A 625 -3.80 -20.36 -19.27
CA GLN A 625 -4.40 -21.41 -20.11
C GLN A 625 -3.78 -21.41 -21.51
N SER A 626 -3.65 -20.23 -22.11
CA SER A 626 -2.96 -20.04 -23.38
C SER A 626 -1.49 -20.49 -23.31
N ALA A 627 -0.80 -20.17 -22.21
CA ALA A 627 0.57 -20.60 -21.99
C ALA A 627 0.71 -22.13 -21.94
N LEU A 628 -0.22 -22.81 -21.27
CA LEU A 628 -0.23 -24.26 -21.17
C LEU A 628 -0.55 -24.93 -22.52
N THR A 629 -1.45 -24.35 -23.31
CA THR A 629 -1.74 -24.82 -24.66
C THR A 629 -0.50 -24.71 -25.56
N MET A 630 0.20 -23.59 -25.55
CA MET A 630 1.46 -23.40 -26.27
C MET A 630 2.53 -24.43 -25.86
N GLN A 631 2.58 -24.81 -24.59
CA GLN A 631 3.53 -25.79 -24.08
C GLN A 631 3.18 -27.25 -24.49
N ARG A 632 1.91 -27.55 -24.74
CA ARG A 632 1.46 -28.86 -25.25
C ARG A 632 1.76 -29.03 -26.74
N CYS A 633 1.58 -27.99 -27.54
CA CYS A 633 1.86 -28.03 -28.98
C CYS A 633 3.35 -28.09 -29.34
N ALA A 634 4.24 -27.76 -28.38
CA ALA A 634 5.68 -27.78 -28.57
C ALA A 634 6.37 -29.07 -28.04
N ALA A 635 5.60 -30.00 -27.51
CA ALA A 635 6.07 -31.31 -27.00
C ALA A 635 5.84 -32.39 -28.02
#